data_123ccdd9b7c4b60da19ea772bc90d19e
#
_entry.id   123ccdd9b7c4b60da19ea772bc90d19e
#
_cell.length_a   1.000
_cell.length_b   1.000
_cell.length_c   1.000
_cell.angle_alpha   90.00
_cell.angle_beta   90.00
_cell.angle_gamma   90.00
#
_symmetry.space_group_name_H-M   'P 1'
#
loop_
_entity.id
_entity.type
_entity.pdbx_description
1 polymer ?
#
loop_
_entity_poly.entity_id
_entity_poly.type
_entity_poly.pdbx_seq_one_letter_code
_entity_poly.pdbx_strand_id
1 'polypeptide(L)'
;GLLSSQKGIDVSLAGAFDNQAGGLDSRGFLTVKSVRLDNQGGTLSSAGALAVTSQGALNNQGGRLASDAGLSLSSASLDNSQAGAISGKGAVEIRTGNLNNSRKASIGSDAGLTLVAARVDNSQAGRIA
;
A
#
# COMPACT_ATOMS: atom_id res chain seq x y z
N GLY A 1 -0.79 -6.59 16.22
CA GLY A 1 -0.78 -5.42 17.08
C GLY A 1 -1.26 -4.17 16.39
N LEU A 2 -1.36 -3.11 17.13
CA LEU A 2 -1.81 -1.81 16.64
C LEU A 2 -0.83 -0.73 17.08
N LEU A 3 -0.36 0.07 16.11
CA LEU A 3 0.48 1.24 16.38
C LEU A 3 -0.24 2.46 15.83
N SER A 4 -0.39 3.49 16.64
CA SER A 4 -1.08 4.70 16.20
C SER A 4 -0.37 5.96 16.70
N SER A 5 -0.53 7.04 15.95
CA SER A 5 0.02 8.35 16.32
C SER A 5 -0.92 9.44 15.86
N GLN A 6 -0.98 10.53 16.62
CA GLN A 6 -1.79 11.70 16.26
C GLN A 6 -1.03 12.68 15.38
N LYS A 7 0.29 12.55 15.24
CA LYS A 7 1.09 13.48 14.43
C LYS A 7 1.57 12.82 13.14
N GLY A 8 2.54 11.95 13.23
CA GLY A 8 3.07 11.27 12.08
C GLY A 8 3.81 10.03 12.54
N ILE A 9 3.99 9.10 11.61
CA ILE A 9 4.72 7.87 11.87
C ILE A 9 5.75 7.71 10.77
N ASP A 10 6.99 7.47 11.15
CA ASP A 10 8.07 7.18 10.22
C ASP A 10 8.72 5.88 10.65
N VAL A 11 8.58 4.86 9.83
CA VAL A 11 9.17 3.54 10.05
C VAL A 11 10.25 3.29 9.00
N SER A 12 11.47 3.03 9.45
CA SER A 12 12.58 2.73 8.56
C SER A 12 13.30 1.51 9.10
N LEU A 13 13.31 0.44 8.31
CA LEU A 13 13.87 -0.84 8.73
C LEU A 13 14.91 -1.32 7.72
N ALA A 14 16.01 -1.88 8.23
CA ALA A 14 17.02 -2.51 7.40
C ALA A 14 16.62 -3.90 6.92
N GLY A 15 15.54 -4.45 7.45
CA GLY A 15 15.03 -5.78 7.09
C GLY A 15 13.57 -5.73 6.67
N ALA A 16 12.86 -6.79 6.96
CA ALA A 16 11.45 -6.91 6.62
C ALA A 16 10.56 -6.21 7.65
N PHE A 17 9.45 -5.63 7.17
CA PHE A 17 8.39 -5.13 8.02
C PHE A 17 7.18 -6.06 7.92
N ASP A 18 6.77 -6.60 9.04
CA ASP A 18 5.65 -7.53 9.11
C ASP A 18 4.48 -6.87 9.84
N ASN A 19 3.41 -6.60 9.09
CA ASN A 19 2.17 -6.04 9.61
C ASN A 19 0.99 -6.98 9.33
N GLN A 20 1.25 -8.30 9.26
CA GLN A 20 0.19 -9.27 9.01
C GLN A 20 -0.88 -9.15 10.10
N ALA A 21 -2.14 -8.97 9.67
CA ALA A 21 -3.28 -8.80 10.56
C ALA A 21 -3.09 -7.69 11.60
N GLY A 22 -2.10 -6.84 11.41
CA GLY A 22 -1.83 -5.71 12.30
C GLY A 22 -2.43 -4.42 11.80
N GLY A 23 -2.24 -3.35 12.55
CA GLY A 23 -2.70 -2.03 12.17
C GLY A 23 -1.65 -0.96 12.45
N LEU A 24 -1.48 -0.08 11.49
CA LEU A 24 -0.64 1.10 11.62
C LEU A 24 -1.46 2.28 11.16
N ASP A 25 -1.75 3.21 12.06
CA ASP A 25 -2.65 4.32 11.80
C ASP A 25 -2.02 5.63 12.25
N SER A 26 -1.99 6.61 11.36
CA SER A 26 -1.45 7.92 11.66
C SER A 26 -2.47 9.00 11.32
N ARG A 27 -2.64 9.97 12.19
CA ARG A 27 -3.46 11.14 11.89
C ARG A 27 -2.70 12.21 11.11
N GLY A 28 -1.38 12.10 11.04
CA GLY A 28 -0.54 12.89 10.16
C GLY A 28 -0.05 12.05 9.00
N PHE A 29 1.18 12.26 8.58
CA PHE A 29 1.79 11.45 7.54
C PHE A 29 2.12 10.05 8.07
N LEU A 30 2.28 9.11 7.15
CA LEU A 30 2.81 7.78 7.44
C LEU A 30 3.84 7.43 6.37
N THR A 31 5.07 7.18 6.81
CA THR A 31 6.15 6.76 5.92
C THR A 31 6.67 5.41 6.39
N VAL A 32 6.74 4.46 5.48
CA VAL A 32 7.27 3.13 5.75
C VAL A 32 8.33 2.80 4.71
N LYS A 33 9.54 2.48 5.17
CA LYS A 33 10.64 2.03 4.32
C LYS A 33 11.20 0.73 4.86
N SER A 34 11.29 -0.27 4.02
CA SER A 34 11.81 -1.59 4.41
C SER A 34 12.37 -2.32 3.21
N VAL A 35 13.09 -3.42 3.47
CA VAL A 35 13.58 -4.30 2.40
C VAL A 35 12.43 -5.11 1.83
N ARG A 36 11.56 -5.63 2.69
CA ARG A 36 10.31 -6.29 2.31
C ARG A 36 9.20 -5.82 3.22
N LEU A 37 7.98 -5.80 2.70
CA LEU A 37 6.82 -5.40 3.48
C LEU A 37 5.73 -6.43 3.32
N ASP A 38 5.22 -6.94 4.44
CA ASP A 38 4.12 -7.88 4.45
C ASP A 38 2.96 -7.27 5.24
N ASN A 39 1.91 -6.92 4.51
CA ASN A 39 0.69 -6.33 5.06
C ASN A 39 -0.53 -7.24 4.82
N GLN A 40 -0.30 -8.54 4.71
CA GLN A 40 -1.37 -9.49 4.44
C GLN A 40 -2.42 -9.44 5.55
N GLY A 41 -3.66 -9.11 5.18
CA GLY A 41 -4.73 -8.94 6.15
C GLY A 41 -4.54 -7.77 7.11
N GLY A 42 -3.49 -6.98 6.97
CA GLY A 42 -3.22 -5.84 7.82
C GLY A 42 -3.69 -4.52 7.22
N THR A 43 -3.52 -3.46 7.97
CA THR A 43 -3.94 -2.12 7.55
C THR A 43 -2.82 -1.11 7.78
N LEU A 44 -2.51 -0.31 6.76
CA LEU A 44 -1.71 0.90 6.86
C LEU A 44 -2.59 2.06 6.44
N SER A 45 -2.82 3.02 7.32
CA SER A 45 -3.69 4.15 7.02
C SER A 45 -3.12 5.45 7.57
N SER A 46 -3.43 6.55 6.88
CA SER A 46 -3.01 7.87 7.32
C SER A 46 -4.03 8.92 6.92
N ALA A 47 -4.16 9.97 7.74
CA ALA A 47 -4.94 11.14 7.37
C ALA A 47 -4.13 12.06 6.46
N GLY A 48 -2.81 12.16 6.66
CA GLY A 48 -1.91 12.86 5.77
C GLY A 48 -1.36 11.95 4.68
N ALA A 49 -0.28 12.37 4.04
CA ALA A 49 0.32 11.59 2.96
C ALA A 49 0.81 10.23 3.45
N LEU A 50 0.60 9.22 2.65
CA LEU A 50 1.11 7.86 2.89
C LEU A 50 2.20 7.56 1.86
N ALA A 51 3.40 7.26 2.34
CA ALA A 51 4.51 6.87 1.49
C ALA A 51 5.02 5.51 1.92
N VAL A 52 5.03 4.56 1.01
CA VAL A 52 5.47 3.19 1.27
C VAL A 52 6.55 2.83 0.26
N THR A 53 7.71 2.42 0.75
CA THR A 53 8.81 1.98 -0.08
C THR A 53 9.30 0.62 0.40
N SER A 54 9.28 -0.36 -0.49
CA SER A 54 9.88 -1.67 -0.26
C SER A 54 10.91 -1.92 -1.35
N GLN A 55 12.12 -2.30 -0.96
CA GLN A 55 13.16 -2.59 -1.95
C GLN A 55 12.86 -3.86 -2.72
N GLY A 56 12.20 -4.81 -2.09
CA GLY A 56 11.80 -6.07 -2.69
C GLY A 56 10.29 -6.15 -2.83
N ALA A 57 9.73 -7.27 -2.41
CA ALA A 57 8.31 -7.53 -2.53
C ALA A 57 7.49 -6.74 -1.51
N LEU A 58 6.31 -6.31 -1.95
CA LEU A 58 5.28 -5.77 -1.07
C LEU A 58 4.05 -6.66 -1.20
N ASN A 59 3.61 -7.24 -0.09
CA ASN A 59 2.46 -8.13 -0.06
C ASN A 59 1.31 -7.43 0.66
N ASN A 60 0.24 -7.15 -0.08
CA ASN A 60 -0.98 -6.55 0.47
C ASN A 60 -2.20 -7.44 0.21
N GLN A 61 -1.99 -8.76 0.13
CA GLN A 61 -3.09 -9.71 -0.09
C GLN A 61 -4.10 -9.59 1.06
N GLY A 62 -5.35 -9.30 0.71
CA GLY A 62 -6.39 -9.11 1.72
C GLY A 62 -6.15 -7.96 2.67
N GLY A 63 -5.10 -7.18 2.46
CA GLY A 63 -4.75 -6.04 3.30
C GLY A 63 -5.27 -4.72 2.75
N ARG A 64 -4.94 -3.65 3.44
CA ARG A 64 -5.41 -2.33 3.07
C ARG A 64 -4.32 -1.28 3.25
N LEU A 65 -4.10 -0.50 2.20
CA LEU A 65 -3.28 0.72 2.25
C LEU A 65 -4.20 1.88 1.89
N ALA A 66 -4.38 2.83 2.80
CA ALA A 66 -5.32 3.91 2.59
C ALA A 66 -4.78 5.23 3.10
N SER A 67 -5.06 6.31 2.35
CA SER A 67 -4.70 7.65 2.74
C SER A 67 -5.88 8.59 2.51
N ASP A 68 -6.10 9.52 3.43
CA ASP A 68 -7.06 10.60 3.24
C ASP A 68 -6.47 11.74 2.41
N ALA A 69 -5.19 11.69 2.11
CA ALA A 69 -4.49 12.62 1.22
C ALA A 69 -3.90 11.85 0.05
N GLY A 70 -2.67 12.10 -0.33
CA GLY A 70 -2.01 11.38 -1.39
C GLY A 70 -1.36 10.09 -0.92
N LEU A 71 -1.14 9.16 -1.85
CA LEU A 71 -0.48 7.89 -1.57
C LEU A 71 0.62 7.68 -2.60
N SER A 72 1.81 7.34 -2.12
CA SER A 72 2.94 7.02 -2.98
C SER A 72 3.50 5.67 -2.56
N LEU A 73 3.64 4.77 -3.52
CA LEU A 73 4.08 3.41 -3.26
C LEU A 73 5.13 3.01 -4.28
N SER A 74 6.23 2.45 -3.79
CA SER A 74 7.31 1.96 -4.64
C SER A 74 7.78 0.59 -4.14
N SER A 75 7.88 -0.38 -5.05
CA SER A 75 8.33 -1.73 -4.72
C SER A 75 8.90 -2.42 -5.95
N ALA A 76 9.67 -3.49 -5.73
CA ALA A 76 10.13 -4.32 -6.84
C ALA A 76 8.97 -5.16 -7.39
N SER A 77 8.10 -5.66 -6.52
CA SER A 77 6.88 -6.35 -6.90
C SER A 77 5.79 -6.01 -5.90
N LEU A 78 4.54 -6.02 -6.37
CA LEU A 78 3.38 -5.68 -5.54
C LEU A 78 2.31 -6.73 -5.76
N ASP A 79 1.90 -7.38 -4.67
CA ASP A 79 0.79 -8.31 -4.68
C ASP A 79 -0.36 -7.71 -3.86
N ASN A 80 -1.39 -7.26 -4.56
CA ASN A 80 -2.61 -6.69 -3.97
C ASN A 80 -3.80 -7.60 -4.21
N SER A 81 -3.58 -8.88 -4.47
CA SER A 81 -4.64 -9.81 -4.81
C SER A 81 -5.49 -10.19 -3.60
N GLN A 82 -6.47 -11.07 -3.82
CA GLN A 82 -7.34 -11.61 -2.76
C GLN A 82 -8.03 -10.50 -1.97
N ALA A 83 -8.70 -9.62 -2.70
CA ALA A 83 -9.45 -8.49 -2.14
C ALA A 83 -8.58 -7.46 -1.42
N GLY A 84 -7.28 -7.41 -1.72
CA GLY A 84 -6.44 -6.32 -1.24
C GLY A 84 -6.93 -4.97 -1.76
N ALA A 85 -6.71 -3.91 -1.00
CA ALA A 85 -7.19 -2.58 -1.35
C ALA A 85 -6.09 -1.55 -1.16
N ILE A 86 -5.92 -0.70 -2.18
CA ILE A 86 -5.03 0.45 -2.12
C ILE A 86 -5.85 1.64 -2.58
N SER A 87 -5.98 2.66 -1.72
CA SER A 87 -6.81 3.81 -2.05
C SER A 87 -6.26 5.11 -1.48
N GLY A 88 -6.53 6.21 -2.17
CA GLY A 88 -6.21 7.54 -1.71
C GLY A 88 -7.30 8.53 -2.10
N LYS A 89 -7.61 9.47 -1.22
CA LYS A 89 -8.52 10.56 -1.56
C LYS A 89 -7.84 11.62 -2.41
N GLY A 90 -6.53 11.79 -2.24
CA GLY A 90 -5.71 12.58 -3.14
C GLY A 90 -5.12 11.73 -4.25
N ALA A 91 -4.09 12.23 -4.91
CA ALA A 91 -3.44 11.50 -5.99
C ALA A 91 -2.76 10.22 -5.46
N VAL A 92 -2.87 9.15 -6.23
CA VAL A 92 -2.19 7.88 -5.93
C VAL A 92 -1.14 7.63 -7.01
N GLU A 93 0.08 7.39 -6.58
CA GLU A 93 1.18 7.05 -7.49
C GLU A 93 1.79 5.73 -7.06
N ILE A 94 1.82 4.76 -7.97
CA ILE A 94 2.37 3.44 -7.72
C ILE A 94 3.43 3.14 -8.77
N ARG A 95 4.63 2.76 -8.31
CA ARG A 95 5.73 2.32 -9.16
C ARG A 95 6.18 0.94 -8.70
N THR A 96 6.09 -0.03 -9.59
CA THR A 96 6.46 -1.40 -9.24
C THR A 96 6.92 -2.15 -10.47
N GLY A 97 7.55 -3.30 -10.27
CA GLY A 97 7.83 -4.23 -11.36
C GLY A 97 6.55 -4.99 -11.73
N ASN A 98 6.33 -6.14 -11.14
CA ASN A 98 5.12 -6.91 -11.40
C ASN A 98 4.03 -6.50 -10.41
N LEU A 99 2.83 -6.22 -10.94
CA LEU A 99 1.65 -5.91 -10.12
C LEU A 99 0.63 -7.02 -10.29
N ASN A 100 0.21 -7.61 -9.17
CA ASN A 100 -0.92 -8.53 -9.15
C ASN A 100 -2.07 -7.86 -8.41
N ASN A 101 -3.11 -7.48 -9.16
CA ASN A 101 -4.33 -6.87 -8.63
C ASN A 101 -5.55 -7.71 -8.97
N SER A 102 -5.39 -9.02 -8.93
CA SER A 102 -6.45 -9.97 -9.30
C SER A 102 -7.32 -10.33 -8.11
N ARG A 103 -8.35 -11.14 -8.36
CA ARG A 103 -9.21 -11.72 -7.32
C ARG A 103 -9.88 -10.68 -6.45
N LYS A 104 -10.66 -9.79 -7.10
CA LYS A 104 -11.46 -8.75 -6.45
C LYS A 104 -10.63 -7.69 -5.75
N ALA A 105 -9.35 -7.59 -6.03
CA ALA A 105 -8.52 -6.52 -5.51
C ALA A 105 -8.86 -5.18 -6.15
N SER A 106 -8.55 -4.09 -5.47
CA SER A 106 -8.83 -2.76 -5.97
C SER A 106 -7.68 -1.79 -5.72
N ILE A 107 -7.46 -0.92 -6.70
CA ILE A 107 -6.58 0.23 -6.58
C ILE A 107 -7.37 1.43 -7.09
N GLY A 108 -7.49 2.47 -6.28
CA GLY A 108 -8.29 3.61 -6.67
C GLY A 108 -7.80 4.93 -6.09
N SER A 109 -8.27 6.01 -6.72
CA SER A 109 -7.99 7.38 -6.28
C SER A 109 -9.18 8.26 -6.60
N ASP A 110 -9.49 9.19 -5.69
CA ASP A 110 -10.54 10.18 -5.94
C ASP A 110 -10.03 11.38 -6.75
N ALA A 111 -8.72 11.56 -6.84
CA ALA A 111 -8.13 12.68 -7.59
C ALA A 111 -7.50 12.21 -8.90
N GLY A 112 -6.44 11.44 -8.85
CA GLY A 112 -5.79 10.91 -10.03
C GLY A 112 -4.93 9.71 -9.67
N LEU A 113 -4.82 8.77 -10.60
CA LEU A 113 -4.05 7.55 -10.38
C LEU A 113 -2.96 7.46 -11.44
N THR A 114 -1.72 7.34 -10.98
CA THR A 114 -0.58 7.06 -11.85
C THR A 114 -0.02 5.70 -11.48
N LEU A 115 0.02 4.80 -12.44
CA LEU A 115 0.53 3.45 -12.23
C LEU A 115 1.63 3.18 -13.27
N VAL A 116 2.82 2.89 -12.78
CA VAL A 116 3.94 2.46 -13.61
C VAL A 116 4.34 1.07 -13.16
N ALA A 117 4.17 0.09 -14.03
CA ALA A 117 4.48 -1.29 -13.74
C ALA A 117 5.05 -1.98 -14.97
N ALA A 118 5.95 -2.95 -14.76
CA ALA A 118 6.46 -3.76 -15.85
C ALA A 118 5.39 -4.73 -16.36
N ARG A 119 4.61 -5.30 -15.46
CA ARG A 119 3.49 -6.19 -15.77
C ARG A 119 2.34 -5.94 -14.82
N VAL A 120 1.11 -6.05 -15.33
CA VAL A 120 -0.10 -5.87 -14.54
C VAL A 120 -1.01 -7.07 -14.78
N ASP A 121 -1.40 -7.75 -13.69
CA ASP A 121 -2.46 -8.74 -13.72
C ASP A 121 -3.66 -8.14 -12.96
N ASN A 122 -4.71 -7.83 -13.69
CA ASN A 122 -5.94 -7.25 -13.15
C ASN A 122 -7.14 -8.16 -13.43
N SER A 123 -6.89 -9.47 -13.51
CA SER A 123 -7.90 -10.47 -13.83
C SER A 123 -8.81 -10.79 -12.64
N GLN A 124 -9.79 -11.67 -12.87
CA GLN A 124 -10.67 -12.21 -11.82
C GLN A 124 -11.31 -11.11 -10.97
N ALA A 125 -11.95 -10.16 -11.64
CA ALA A 125 -12.66 -9.04 -11.02
C ALA A 125 -11.75 -8.03 -10.31
N GLY A 126 -10.47 -7.97 -10.66
CA GLY A 126 -9.59 -6.89 -10.22
C GLY A 126 -10.04 -5.54 -10.76
N ARG A 127 -9.77 -4.47 -10.04
CA ARG A 127 -10.23 -3.15 -10.40
C ARG A 127 -9.13 -2.11 -10.18
N ILE A 128 -8.89 -1.31 -11.20
CA ILE A 128 -7.99 -0.15 -11.15
C ILE A 128 -8.77 1.03 -11.68
N ALA A 129 -8.95 2.06 -10.83
CA ALA A 129 -9.80 3.20 -11.21
C ALA A 129 -9.29 4.53 -10.69
#